data_14c7c80fcf80edad1502c898deab0626
#
_entry.id   14c7c80fcf80edad1502c898deab0626
#
_cell.length_a   1.000
_cell.length_b   1.000
_cell.length_c   1.000
_cell.angle_alpha   90.00
_cell.angle_beta   90.00
_cell.angle_gamma   90.00
#
_symmetry.space_group_name_H-M   'P 1'
#
loop_
_entity.id
_entity.type
_entity.pdbx_description
1 polymer ?
#
loop_
_entity_poly.entity_id
_entity_poly.type
_entity_poly.pdbx_seq_one_letter_code
_entity_poly.pdbx_strand_id
1 'polypeptide(L)'
;MKYYSTNKQAPVADLQEAVVKGLASDKGLFMPESIKPLPKEFFDQIETMSFQEISYRVADAFFGEDIPAETLKQIVYDTLNFDVPLVNVTDNIYSLELFHGPTLAFKDVGGRFMARLLGYFIRKQGQKNVNVLVATSGDTGSAVANGFLGVEGIHVYVLYPKGKVSEIQEKQFTTLGQNITALEVDGTFDDCQALVKSAFMDKELNEHLSLTSANSINVARFLPQSFYYFYAYAQLKKLGKADNAVFCVPSGNFGNITAGLFGKRMGLPIKRFIASNNKNDIFYQYLKTGKYTPQPSVATIANAMDVGDPSNFARVLDLYGGSHEEIVKEVSGATYTDEEISETVQWVYNKTHYLLDPHGACGYRALSEHLKPGETGVFLETAHPAKFLETVERIIGEKVDIPAKLQAFMHGEKKTVLMTKDFAAFKQYLMNV
;
A
#
# COMPACT_ATOMS: atom_id res chain seq x y z
N MET A 1 -19.05 8.38 10.63
CA MET A 1 -17.66 8.26 11.17
C MET A 1 -16.96 9.60 11.05
N LYS A 2 -16.32 10.08 12.12
CA LYS A 2 -15.51 11.29 12.09
C LYS A 2 -14.02 10.96 12.03
N TYR A 3 -13.23 11.89 11.49
CA TYR A 3 -11.79 11.73 11.30
C TYR A 3 -11.06 12.94 11.89
N TYR A 4 -10.09 12.68 12.73
CA TYR A 4 -9.20 13.72 13.28
C TYR A 4 -7.82 13.64 12.63
N SER A 5 -7.04 14.71 12.76
CA SER A 5 -5.65 14.75 12.29
C SER A 5 -4.68 14.19 13.33
N THR A 6 -3.67 13.44 12.89
CA THR A 6 -2.57 12.99 13.78
C THR A 6 -1.84 14.16 14.46
N ASN A 7 -1.83 15.35 13.85
CA ASN A 7 -1.27 16.58 14.45
C ASN A 7 -2.24 17.29 15.40
N LYS A 8 -3.53 16.89 15.43
CA LYS A 8 -4.57 17.35 16.38
C LYS A 8 -4.86 18.85 16.40
N GLN A 9 -4.48 19.58 15.35
CA GLN A 9 -4.71 21.03 15.21
C GLN A 9 -5.74 21.36 14.11
N ALA A 10 -6.00 20.42 13.19
CA ALA A 10 -7.01 20.60 12.16
C ALA A 10 -8.42 20.31 12.72
N PRO A 11 -9.48 20.93 12.17
CA PRO A 11 -10.85 20.54 12.46
C PRO A 11 -11.11 19.06 12.15
N VAL A 12 -12.02 18.47 12.90
CA VAL A 12 -12.50 17.11 12.64
C VAL A 12 -13.28 17.11 11.31
N ALA A 13 -12.97 16.14 10.45
CA ALA A 13 -13.58 15.97 9.14
C ALA A 13 -14.58 14.81 9.13
N ASP A 14 -15.53 14.83 8.19
CA ASP A 14 -16.30 13.64 7.83
C ASP A 14 -15.53 12.75 6.84
N LEU A 15 -16.07 11.59 6.51
CA LEU A 15 -15.44 10.65 5.57
C LEU A 15 -15.21 11.29 4.19
N GLN A 16 -16.20 12.00 3.66
CA GLN A 16 -16.12 12.61 2.34
C GLN A 16 -14.97 13.63 2.28
N GLU A 17 -14.89 14.50 3.28
CA GLU A 17 -13.80 15.49 3.38
C GLU A 17 -12.43 14.80 3.52
N ALA A 18 -12.31 13.79 4.36
CA ALA A 18 -11.06 13.04 4.57
C ALA A 18 -10.57 12.36 3.28
N VAL A 19 -11.48 11.78 2.50
CA VAL A 19 -11.15 11.13 1.22
C VAL A 19 -10.82 12.15 0.13
N VAL A 20 -11.65 13.18 0.00
CA VAL A 20 -11.48 14.19 -1.07
C VAL A 20 -10.24 15.05 -0.85
N LYS A 21 -9.97 15.48 0.39
CA LYS A 21 -8.76 16.24 0.71
C LYS A 21 -7.50 15.38 0.83
N GLY A 22 -7.62 14.15 1.34
CA GLY A 22 -6.53 13.20 1.50
C GLY A 22 -5.55 13.55 2.63
N LEU A 23 -5.37 14.82 2.97
CA LEU A 23 -4.48 15.34 4.01
C LEU A 23 -5.21 16.43 4.81
N ALA A 24 -4.99 16.45 6.13
CA ALA A 24 -5.55 17.47 6.99
C ALA A 24 -4.86 18.85 6.79
N SER A 25 -5.55 19.94 7.12
CA SER A 25 -5.05 21.31 6.92
C SER A 25 -3.80 21.65 7.75
N ASP A 26 -3.56 20.91 8.84
CA ASP A 26 -2.36 21.01 9.68
C ASP A 26 -1.23 20.07 9.25
N LYS A 27 -1.32 19.46 8.06
CA LYS A 27 -0.38 18.49 7.48
C LYS A 27 -0.36 17.11 8.18
N GLY A 28 -1.24 16.88 9.14
CA GLY A 28 -1.42 15.59 9.78
C GLY A 28 -2.23 14.63 8.90
N LEU A 29 -2.15 13.35 9.21
CA LEU A 29 -2.90 12.31 8.54
C LEU A 29 -4.26 12.12 9.21
N PHE A 30 -5.30 11.87 8.42
CA PHE A 30 -6.61 11.55 8.96
C PHE A 30 -6.63 10.18 9.62
N MET A 31 -7.23 10.13 10.82
CA MET A 31 -7.47 8.93 11.62
C MET A 31 -8.97 8.84 11.96
N PRO A 32 -9.59 7.67 11.87
CA PRO A 32 -10.96 7.51 12.36
C PRO A 32 -11.00 7.73 13.87
N GLU A 33 -12.02 8.43 14.36
CA GLU A 33 -12.17 8.71 15.80
C GLU A 33 -12.38 7.44 16.63
N SER A 34 -12.85 6.38 16.03
CA SER A 34 -13.01 5.06 16.65
C SER A 34 -12.73 3.94 15.66
N ILE A 35 -12.15 2.85 16.17
CA ILE A 35 -12.00 1.59 15.44
C ILE A 35 -12.98 0.61 16.07
N LYS A 36 -14.06 0.28 15.36
CA LYS A 36 -15.12 -0.57 15.87
C LYS A 36 -14.69 -2.04 15.86
N PRO A 37 -14.71 -2.74 17.01
CA PRO A 37 -14.51 -4.17 17.03
C PRO A 37 -15.59 -4.90 16.22
N LEU A 38 -15.21 -5.94 15.50
CA LEU A 38 -16.14 -6.85 14.86
C LEU A 38 -16.69 -7.86 15.88
N PRO A 39 -17.95 -8.31 15.74
CA PRO A 39 -18.56 -9.22 16.69
C PRO A 39 -17.89 -10.60 16.68
N LYS A 40 -17.95 -11.31 17.82
CA LYS A 40 -17.35 -12.65 17.96
C LYS A 40 -17.86 -13.62 16.89
N GLU A 41 -19.14 -13.57 16.58
CA GLU A 41 -19.82 -14.42 15.59
C GLU A 41 -19.20 -14.27 14.19
N PHE A 42 -18.68 -13.08 13.85
CA PHE A 42 -17.96 -12.86 12.60
C PHE A 42 -16.70 -13.73 12.55
N PHE A 43 -15.90 -13.74 13.61
CA PHE A 43 -14.68 -14.55 13.67
C PHE A 43 -14.97 -16.05 13.80
N ASP A 44 -16.06 -16.44 14.45
CA ASP A 44 -16.48 -17.83 14.59
C ASP A 44 -16.83 -18.47 13.23
N GLN A 45 -17.26 -17.67 12.26
CA GLN A 45 -17.71 -18.12 10.94
C GLN A 45 -16.86 -17.62 9.76
N ILE A 46 -15.79 -16.88 10.02
CA ILE A 46 -15.02 -16.17 9.00
C ILE A 46 -14.51 -17.09 7.87
N GLU A 47 -14.16 -18.31 8.20
CA GLU A 47 -13.66 -19.29 7.22
C GLU A 47 -14.73 -19.79 6.23
N THR A 48 -16.00 -19.51 6.48
CA THR A 48 -17.11 -19.85 5.58
C THR A 48 -17.44 -18.73 4.58
N MET A 49 -16.90 -17.53 4.79
CA MET A 49 -17.19 -16.36 3.99
C MET A 49 -16.20 -16.21 2.81
N SER A 50 -16.66 -15.61 1.71
CA SER A 50 -15.81 -15.21 0.61
C SER A 50 -14.93 -13.99 0.99
N PHE A 51 -13.88 -13.75 0.20
CA PHE A 51 -13.04 -12.55 0.38
C PHE A 51 -13.87 -11.26 0.31
N GLN A 52 -14.79 -11.18 -0.64
CA GLN A 52 -15.67 -10.01 -0.79
C GLN A 52 -16.60 -9.84 0.40
N GLU A 53 -17.18 -10.92 0.90
CA GLU A 53 -18.08 -10.85 2.06
C GLU A 53 -17.35 -10.42 3.33
N ILE A 54 -16.19 -10.99 3.62
CA ILE A 54 -15.33 -10.59 4.73
C ILE A 54 -14.99 -9.10 4.60
N SER A 55 -14.54 -8.68 3.41
CA SER A 55 -14.12 -7.30 3.14
C SER A 55 -15.27 -6.31 3.27
N TYR A 56 -16.47 -6.69 2.86
CA TYR A 56 -17.66 -5.86 3.05
C TYR A 56 -17.96 -5.63 4.55
N ARG A 57 -17.90 -6.68 5.37
CA ARG A 57 -18.08 -6.58 6.82
C ARG A 57 -17.06 -5.65 7.48
N VAL A 58 -15.79 -5.76 7.06
CA VAL A 58 -14.71 -4.87 7.53
C VAL A 58 -14.95 -3.43 7.05
N ALA A 59 -15.30 -3.25 5.78
CA ALA A 59 -15.58 -1.94 5.20
C ALA A 59 -16.78 -1.26 5.88
N ASP A 60 -17.81 -2.00 6.21
CA ASP A 60 -19.01 -1.49 6.89
C ASP A 60 -18.67 -0.87 8.27
N ALA A 61 -17.71 -1.45 8.98
CA ALA A 61 -17.25 -0.90 10.26
C ALA A 61 -16.61 0.49 10.13
N PHE A 62 -15.99 0.80 8.98
CA PHE A 62 -15.39 2.12 8.72
C PHE A 62 -16.31 3.08 7.96
N PHE A 63 -17.07 2.57 7.00
CA PHE A 63 -17.75 3.39 5.99
C PHE A 63 -19.27 3.27 6.02
N GLY A 64 -19.82 2.30 6.74
CA GLY A 64 -21.26 1.99 6.72
C GLY A 64 -22.17 3.08 7.28
N GLU A 65 -21.65 3.98 8.11
CA GLU A 65 -22.42 5.14 8.59
C GLU A 65 -22.58 6.24 7.52
N ASP A 66 -21.65 6.30 6.56
CA ASP A 66 -21.55 7.39 5.60
C ASP A 66 -22.02 6.99 4.19
N ILE A 67 -22.03 5.69 3.90
CA ILE A 67 -22.31 5.15 2.57
C ILE A 67 -23.47 4.13 2.66
N PRO A 68 -24.49 4.24 1.81
CA PRO A 68 -25.57 3.25 1.76
C PRO A 68 -25.03 1.82 1.57
N ALA A 69 -25.60 0.86 2.27
CA ALA A 69 -25.12 -0.52 2.31
C ALA A 69 -24.93 -1.16 0.92
N GLU A 70 -25.89 -1.01 0.02
CA GLU A 70 -25.78 -1.56 -1.34
C GLU A 70 -24.66 -0.89 -2.15
N THR A 71 -24.48 0.42 -2.00
CA THR A 71 -23.38 1.16 -2.65
C THR A 71 -22.01 0.70 -2.13
N LEU A 72 -21.86 0.58 -0.81
CA LEU A 72 -20.63 0.12 -0.19
C LEU A 72 -20.30 -1.32 -0.62
N LYS A 73 -21.31 -2.18 -0.63
CA LYS A 73 -21.17 -3.57 -1.09
C LYS A 73 -20.70 -3.61 -2.53
N GLN A 74 -21.30 -2.81 -3.41
CA GLN A 74 -20.86 -2.75 -4.81
C GLN A 74 -19.43 -2.26 -4.95
N ILE A 75 -19.03 -1.20 -4.22
CA ILE A 75 -17.64 -0.70 -4.22
C ILE A 75 -16.67 -1.80 -3.83
N VAL A 76 -16.95 -2.57 -2.77
CA VAL A 76 -16.10 -3.65 -2.29
C VAL A 76 -16.02 -4.79 -3.31
N TYR A 77 -17.16 -5.26 -3.82
CA TYR A 77 -17.19 -6.39 -4.76
C TYR A 77 -16.54 -6.06 -6.10
N ASP A 78 -16.73 -4.86 -6.62
CA ASP A 78 -16.07 -4.40 -7.84
C ASP A 78 -14.56 -4.19 -7.65
N THR A 79 -14.15 -3.83 -6.43
CA THR A 79 -12.72 -3.70 -6.09
C THR A 79 -12.03 -5.05 -6.09
N LEU A 80 -12.65 -6.06 -5.48
CA LEU A 80 -12.05 -7.36 -5.16
C LEU A 80 -12.53 -8.46 -6.12
N ASN A 81 -12.33 -8.28 -7.42
CA ASN A 81 -12.65 -9.28 -8.44
C ASN A 81 -11.47 -10.22 -8.76
N PHE A 82 -10.57 -10.39 -7.83
CA PHE A 82 -9.41 -11.28 -7.88
C PHE A 82 -9.18 -11.94 -6.51
N ASP A 83 -8.49 -13.07 -6.49
CA ASP A 83 -8.20 -13.79 -5.26
C ASP A 83 -6.90 -13.31 -4.59
N VAL A 84 -6.76 -13.64 -3.31
CA VAL A 84 -5.59 -13.40 -2.48
C VAL A 84 -5.25 -14.70 -1.75
N PRO A 85 -4.69 -15.70 -2.46
CA PRO A 85 -4.48 -17.02 -1.90
C PRO A 85 -3.34 -17.07 -0.88
N LEU A 86 -3.51 -17.91 0.11
CA LEU A 86 -2.49 -18.28 1.08
C LEU A 86 -1.79 -19.56 0.61
N VAL A 87 -0.49 -19.47 0.36
CA VAL A 87 0.30 -20.57 -0.21
C VAL A 87 1.38 -20.99 0.79
N ASN A 88 1.45 -22.29 1.10
CA ASN A 88 2.54 -22.80 1.93
C ASN A 88 3.86 -22.80 1.15
N VAL A 89 4.90 -22.23 1.73
CA VAL A 89 6.24 -22.17 1.13
C VAL A 89 7.18 -23.19 1.79
N THR A 90 7.32 -23.12 3.10
CA THR A 90 8.11 -24.07 3.89
C THR A 90 7.47 -24.25 5.26
N ASP A 91 7.50 -25.48 5.80
CA ASP A 91 7.04 -25.81 7.16
C ASP A 91 5.76 -25.03 7.59
N ASN A 92 5.90 -24.11 8.56
CA ASN A 92 4.83 -23.24 9.05
C ASN A 92 4.89 -21.81 8.48
N ILE A 93 5.54 -21.60 7.34
CA ILE A 93 5.64 -20.30 6.66
C ILE A 93 4.78 -20.31 5.40
N TYR A 94 3.88 -19.34 5.34
CA TYR A 94 2.93 -19.14 4.24
C TYR A 94 3.16 -17.78 3.57
N SER A 95 2.99 -17.76 2.26
CA SER A 95 2.90 -16.55 1.46
C SER A 95 1.44 -16.14 1.31
N LEU A 96 1.11 -14.92 1.63
CA LEU A 96 -0.14 -14.29 1.21
C LEU A 96 0.12 -13.57 -0.11
N GLU A 97 -0.34 -14.18 -1.21
CA GLU A 97 -0.09 -13.66 -2.55
C GLU A 97 -1.03 -12.50 -2.88
N LEU A 98 -0.53 -11.28 -2.79
CA LEU A 98 -1.28 -10.05 -3.02
C LEU A 98 -1.14 -9.51 -4.47
N PHE A 99 -0.68 -10.34 -5.39
CA PHE A 99 -0.30 -9.95 -6.74
C PHE A 99 -1.20 -10.50 -7.86
N HIS A 100 -2.44 -10.85 -7.56
CA HIS A 100 -3.39 -11.39 -8.55
C HIS A 100 -4.35 -10.34 -9.13
N GLY A 101 -4.26 -9.11 -8.69
CA GLY A 101 -5.02 -7.99 -9.23
C GLY A 101 -4.52 -7.52 -10.62
N PRO A 102 -5.13 -6.44 -11.17
CA PRO A 102 -4.83 -5.97 -12.54
C PRO A 102 -3.37 -5.58 -12.77
N THR A 103 -2.69 -5.01 -11.78
CA THR A 103 -1.30 -4.56 -11.91
C THR A 103 -0.30 -5.46 -11.21
N LEU A 104 -0.76 -6.59 -10.66
CA LEU A 104 0.06 -7.60 -10.00
C LEU A 104 0.85 -7.04 -8.80
N ALA A 105 0.21 -6.17 -8.00
CA ALA A 105 0.72 -5.67 -6.74
C ALA A 105 -0.41 -5.52 -5.70
N PHE A 106 -0.07 -5.59 -4.41
CA PHE A 106 -1.04 -5.46 -3.31
C PHE A 106 -1.82 -4.13 -3.35
N LYS A 107 -1.22 -3.12 -3.95
CA LYS A 107 -1.77 -1.77 -4.06
C LYS A 107 -3.01 -1.68 -4.93
N ASP A 108 -3.32 -2.72 -5.72
CA ASP A 108 -4.57 -2.82 -6.46
C ASP A 108 -5.80 -2.74 -5.55
N VAL A 109 -5.75 -3.32 -4.37
CA VAL A 109 -6.85 -3.25 -3.40
C VAL A 109 -7.16 -1.80 -3.02
N GLY A 110 -6.17 -1.08 -2.51
CA GLY A 110 -6.36 0.32 -2.09
C GLY A 110 -6.60 1.28 -3.26
N GLY A 111 -5.89 1.10 -4.39
CA GLY A 111 -6.04 1.95 -5.57
C GLY A 111 -7.43 1.85 -6.19
N ARG A 112 -7.93 0.64 -6.38
CA ARG A 112 -9.27 0.39 -6.94
C ARG A 112 -10.39 0.82 -5.98
N PHE A 113 -10.23 0.55 -4.68
CA PHE A 113 -11.21 0.98 -3.68
C PHE A 113 -11.32 2.50 -3.63
N MET A 114 -10.18 3.20 -3.53
CA MET A 114 -10.18 4.66 -3.53
C MET A 114 -10.81 5.25 -4.79
N ALA A 115 -10.51 4.70 -5.97
CA ALA A 115 -11.06 5.20 -7.23
C ALA A 115 -12.61 5.13 -7.24
N ARG A 116 -13.18 4.06 -6.74
CA ARG A 116 -14.62 3.86 -6.65
C ARG A 116 -15.27 4.75 -5.60
N LEU A 117 -14.62 4.86 -4.42
CA LEU A 117 -15.12 5.69 -3.34
C LEU A 117 -15.04 7.18 -3.68
N LEU A 118 -13.92 7.64 -4.22
CA LEU A 118 -13.76 9.03 -4.65
C LEU A 118 -14.73 9.37 -5.79
N GLY A 119 -14.89 8.48 -6.77
CA GLY A 119 -15.86 8.62 -7.84
C GLY A 119 -17.29 8.74 -7.33
N TYR A 120 -17.66 7.97 -6.31
CA TYR A 120 -18.97 8.08 -5.64
C TYR A 120 -19.19 9.47 -5.02
N PHE A 121 -18.22 9.98 -4.26
CA PHE A 121 -18.34 11.30 -3.64
C PHE A 121 -18.38 12.43 -4.66
N ILE A 122 -17.58 12.37 -5.71
CA ILE A 122 -17.55 13.36 -6.77
C ILE A 122 -18.91 13.43 -7.48
N ARG A 123 -19.49 12.29 -7.84
CA ARG A 123 -20.85 12.25 -8.43
C ARG A 123 -21.91 12.78 -7.48
N LYS A 124 -21.83 12.42 -6.19
CA LYS A 124 -22.78 12.89 -5.16
C LYS A 124 -22.75 14.42 -4.98
N GLN A 125 -21.58 15.04 -5.10
CA GLN A 125 -21.41 16.50 -4.99
C GLN A 125 -21.69 17.25 -6.28
N GLY A 126 -21.81 16.56 -7.41
CA GLY A 126 -21.84 17.20 -8.73
C GLY A 126 -20.53 17.93 -9.08
N GLN A 127 -19.45 17.60 -8.38
CA GLN A 127 -18.13 18.18 -8.61
C GLN A 127 -17.51 17.61 -9.89
N LYS A 128 -16.75 18.44 -10.61
CA LYS A 128 -16.01 18.04 -11.81
C LYS A 128 -14.54 18.44 -11.65
N ASN A 129 -13.67 17.74 -12.37
CA ASN A 129 -12.24 18.07 -12.48
C ASN A 129 -11.46 18.00 -11.16
N VAL A 130 -11.54 16.85 -10.49
CA VAL A 130 -10.64 16.53 -9.38
C VAL A 130 -9.32 16.03 -9.94
N ASN A 131 -8.22 16.58 -9.46
CA ASN A 131 -6.87 16.23 -9.87
C ASN A 131 -6.19 15.39 -8.78
N VAL A 132 -5.91 14.14 -9.11
CA VAL A 132 -5.23 13.20 -8.23
C VAL A 132 -3.73 13.28 -8.48
N LEU A 133 -2.96 13.62 -7.46
CA LEU A 133 -1.51 13.60 -7.51
C LEU A 133 -0.98 12.35 -6.81
N VAL A 134 -0.08 11.63 -7.44
CA VAL A 134 0.55 10.45 -6.86
C VAL A 134 2.05 10.42 -7.20
N ALA A 135 2.88 10.41 -6.15
CA ALA A 135 4.31 10.12 -6.28
C ALA A 135 4.51 8.60 -6.17
N THR A 136 5.34 8.03 -7.04
CA THR A 136 5.54 6.57 -7.07
C THR A 136 6.98 6.16 -7.28
N SER A 137 7.36 5.03 -6.69
CA SER A 137 8.54 4.24 -7.02
C SER A 137 8.24 3.08 -7.97
N GLY A 138 6.97 2.98 -8.46
CA GLY A 138 6.52 1.97 -9.42
C GLY A 138 5.11 1.47 -9.15
N ASP A 139 4.91 0.60 -8.18
CA ASP A 139 3.64 -0.11 -7.94
C ASP A 139 2.48 0.79 -7.53
N THR A 140 2.73 1.84 -6.75
CA THR A 140 1.66 2.78 -6.37
C THR A 140 1.10 3.48 -7.60
N GLY A 141 1.96 4.01 -8.47
CA GLY A 141 1.55 4.65 -9.71
C GLY A 141 0.80 3.71 -10.63
N SER A 142 1.29 2.47 -10.76
CA SER A 142 0.64 1.43 -11.55
C SER A 142 -0.78 1.15 -11.05
N ALA A 143 -0.95 0.89 -9.76
CA ALA A 143 -2.24 0.55 -9.17
C ALA A 143 -3.23 1.73 -9.21
N VAL A 144 -2.76 2.94 -8.90
CA VAL A 144 -3.58 4.17 -8.93
C VAL A 144 -4.02 4.48 -10.35
N ALA A 145 -3.09 4.53 -11.30
CA ALA A 145 -3.40 4.83 -12.69
C ALA A 145 -4.42 3.84 -13.28
N ASN A 146 -4.22 2.54 -13.05
CA ASN A 146 -5.17 1.52 -13.51
C ASN A 146 -6.51 1.58 -12.77
N GLY A 147 -6.50 1.84 -11.47
CA GLY A 147 -7.74 1.96 -10.68
C GLY A 147 -8.61 3.13 -11.08
N PHE A 148 -8.01 4.26 -11.46
CA PHE A 148 -8.69 5.49 -11.86
C PHE A 148 -8.90 5.63 -13.37
N LEU A 149 -8.39 4.71 -14.19
CA LEU A 149 -8.51 4.81 -15.64
C LEU A 149 -9.98 4.89 -16.07
N GLY A 150 -10.31 5.95 -16.81
CA GLY A 150 -11.66 6.19 -17.32
C GLY A 150 -12.69 6.65 -16.27
N VAL A 151 -12.28 6.96 -15.04
CA VAL A 151 -13.21 7.50 -14.02
C VAL A 151 -13.54 8.94 -14.37
N GLU A 152 -14.82 9.20 -14.63
CA GLU A 152 -15.31 10.51 -15.04
C GLU A 152 -15.10 11.58 -13.95
N GLY A 153 -14.65 12.77 -14.36
CA GLY A 153 -14.42 13.90 -13.47
C GLY A 153 -13.11 13.86 -12.69
N ILE A 154 -12.27 12.84 -12.95
CA ILE A 154 -10.97 12.68 -12.29
C ILE A 154 -9.85 12.67 -13.33
N HIS A 155 -8.80 13.46 -13.09
CA HIS A 155 -7.53 13.36 -13.79
C HIS A 155 -6.42 12.95 -12.83
N VAL A 156 -5.54 12.04 -13.27
CA VAL A 156 -4.44 11.51 -12.44
C VAL A 156 -3.09 11.93 -13.01
N TYR A 157 -2.26 12.53 -12.17
CA TYR A 157 -0.86 12.84 -12.47
C TYR A 157 0.04 11.92 -11.66
N VAL A 158 0.79 11.06 -12.37
CA VAL A 158 1.72 10.11 -11.78
C VAL A 158 3.14 10.65 -11.89
N LEU A 159 3.73 11.06 -10.77
CA LEU A 159 5.12 11.55 -10.69
C LEU A 159 6.05 10.40 -10.35
N TYR A 160 7.04 10.13 -11.18
CA TYR A 160 7.99 9.06 -10.95
C TYR A 160 9.43 9.47 -11.29
N PRO A 161 10.44 8.91 -10.58
CA PRO A 161 11.83 9.27 -10.78
C PRO A 161 12.38 8.62 -12.07
N LYS A 162 12.95 9.45 -12.94
CA LYS A 162 13.52 9.04 -14.22
C LYS A 162 14.59 7.95 -14.04
N GLY A 163 14.43 6.83 -14.75
CA GLY A 163 15.38 5.74 -14.80
C GLY A 163 15.51 4.93 -13.48
N LYS A 164 14.59 5.13 -12.51
CA LYS A 164 14.63 4.45 -11.19
C LYS A 164 13.43 3.53 -10.92
N VAL A 165 12.62 3.32 -11.94
CA VAL A 165 11.47 2.42 -11.90
C VAL A 165 11.72 1.31 -12.91
N SER A 166 11.34 0.06 -12.62
CA SER A 166 11.50 -1.03 -13.59
C SER A 166 10.71 -0.76 -14.86
N GLU A 167 11.17 -1.26 -16.00
CA GLU A 167 10.50 -1.05 -17.29
C GLU A 167 9.03 -1.51 -17.25
N ILE A 168 8.77 -2.66 -16.64
CA ILE A 168 7.42 -3.22 -16.52
C ILE A 168 6.53 -2.29 -15.68
N GLN A 169 7.02 -1.82 -14.54
CA GLN A 169 6.26 -0.89 -13.70
C GLN A 169 5.98 0.43 -14.42
N GLU A 170 6.99 0.99 -15.09
CA GLU A 170 6.85 2.24 -15.85
C GLU A 170 5.78 2.11 -16.97
N LYS A 171 5.82 1.03 -17.72
CA LYS A 171 4.83 0.73 -18.78
C LYS A 171 3.39 0.65 -18.24
N GLN A 172 3.19 0.24 -17.00
CA GLN A 172 1.85 0.10 -16.41
C GLN A 172 1.11 1.43 -16.21
N PHE A 173 1.80 2.57 -16.18
CA PHE A 173 1.16 3.89 -16.08
C PHE A 173 1.51 4.85 -17.23
N THR A 174 2.58 4.61 -17.97
CA THR A 174 2.96 5.49 -19.09
C THR A 174 2.26 5.16 -20.40
N THR A 175 1.60 4.01 -20.50
CA THR A 175 0.94 3.53 -21.75
C THR A 175 -0.57 3.74 -21.77
N LEU A 176 -1.16 4.25 -20.67
CA LEU A 176 -2.61 4.28 -20.50
C LEU A 176 -3.30 5.44 -21.26
N GLY A 177 -2.74 6.64 -21.18
CA GLY A 177 -3.39 7.83 -21.73
C GLY A 177 -4.73 8.16 -21.06
N GLN A 178 -5.70 8.66 -21.81
CA GLN A 178 -7.01 9.09 -21.32
C GLN A 178 -6.88 10.14 -20.19
N ASN A 179 -7.43 9.85 -19.02
CA ASN A 179 -7.36 10.72 -17.83
C ASN A 179 -6.10 10.49 -16.99
N ILE A 180 -5.08 9.82 -17.52
CA ILE A 180 -3.81 9.54 -16.82
C ILE A 180 -2.67 10.26 -17.52
N THR A 181 -1.91 11.05 -16.78
CA THR A 181 -0.68 11.72 -17.25
C THR A 181 0.50 11.29 -16.41
N ALA A 182 1.53 10.74 -17.03
CA ALA A 182 2.78 10.37 -16.38
C ALA A 182 3.79 11.52 -16.48
N LEU A 183 4.35 11.93 -15.34
CA LEU A 183 5.37 12.96 -15.23
C LEU A 183 6.70 12.34 -14.83
N GLU A 184 7.65 12.32 -15.76
CA GLU A 184 8.99 11.76 -15.55
C GLU A 184 9.89 12.83 -14.95
N VAL A 185 10.15 12.70 -13.64
CA VAL A 185 10.89 13.69 -12.86
C VAL A 185 12.40 13.38 -12.88
N ASP A 186 13.20 14.38 -13.27
CA ASP A 186 14.66 14.28 -13.17
C ASP A 186 15.10 14.46 -11.71
N GLY A 187 14.98 13.39 -10.93
CA GLY A 187 15.22 13.39 -9.49
C GLY A 187 15.08 12.01 -8.85
N THR A 188 14.76 12.01 -7.57
CA THR A 188 14.52 10.84 -6.74
C THR A 188 13.03 10.67 -6.44
N PHE A 189 12.66 9.53 -5.82
CA PHE A 189 11.30 9.36 -5.29
C PHE A 189 10.96 10.42 -4.22
N ASP A 190 11.91 10.77 -3.37
CA ASP A 190 11.73 11.83 -2.36
C ASP A 190 11.47 13.19 -3.02
N ASP A 191 12.13 13.49 -4.17
CA ASP A 191 11.85 14.70 -4.95
C ASP A 191 10.42 14.69 -5.51
N CYS A 192 9.94 13.55 -6.00
CA CYS A 192 8.55 13.39 -6.45
C CYS A 192 7.56 13.63 -5.31
N GLN A 193 7.83 13.07 -4.12
CA GLN A 193 7.00 13.31 -2.93
C GLN A 193 7.03 14.79 -2.50
N ALA A 194 8.18 15.43 -2.58
CA ALA A 194 8.33 16.85 -2.24
C ALA A 194 7.50 17.75 -3.17
N LEU A 195 7.48 17.45 -4.48
CA LEU A 195 6.65 18.16 -5.45
C LEU A 195 5.15 18.04 -5.12
N VAL A 196 4.70 16.83 -4.82
CA VAL A 196 3.30 16.57 -4.44
C VAL A 196 2.94 17.30 -3.14
N LYS A 197 3.77 17.21 -2.10
CA LYS A 197 3.58 17.93 -0.83
C LYS A 197 3.53 19.44 -1.04
N SER A 198 4.42 20.00 -1.87
CA SER A 198 4.47 21.42 -2.18
C SER A 198 3.19 21.89 -2.89
N ALA A 199 2.64 21.08 -3.80
CA ALA A 199 1.38 21.38 -4.47
C ALA A 199 0.21 21.49 -3.48
N PHE A 200 0.12 20.58 -2.51
CA PHE A 200 -0.89 20.66 -1.46
C PHE A 200 -0.75 21.85 -0.53
N MET A 201 0.45 22.42 -0.41
CA MET A 201 0.73 23.57 0.43
C MET A 201 0.62 24.91 -0.31
N ASP A 202 0.58 24.89 -1.64
CA ASP A 202 0.51 26.10 -2.44
C ASP A 202 -0.93 26.63 -2.51
N LYS A 203 -1.16 27.80 -1.90
CA LYS A 203 -2.48 28.40 -1.78
C LYS A 203 -3.10 28.71 -3.14
N GLU A 204 -2.34 29.34 -4.03
CA GLU A 204 -2.80 29.75 -5.36
C GLU A 204 -3.22 28.51 -6.18
N LEU A 205 -2.43 27.45 -6.15
CA LEU A 205 -2.75 26.21 -6.86
C LEU A 205 -4.03 25.55 -6.32
N ASN A 206 -4.22 25.52 -4.99
CA ASN A 206 -5.42 24.95 -4.36
C ASN A 206 -6.67 25.84 -4.50
N GLU A 207 -6.52 27.12 -4.75
CA GLU A 207 -7.64 27.99 -5.14
C GLU A 207 -8.06 27.77 -6.61
N HIS A 208 -7.14 27.34 -7.46
CA HIS A 208 -7.37 27.09 -8.88
C HIS A 208 -7.81 25.66 -9.21
N LEU A 209 -7.22 24.67 -8.53
CA LEU A 209 -7.45 23.25 -8.78
C LEU A 209 -7.97 22.54 -7.53
N SER A 210 -8.86 21.59 -7.74
CA SER A 210 -9.24 20.61 -6.70
C SER A 210 -8.22 19.48 -6.68
N LEU A 211 -7.33 19.47 -5.68
CA LEU A 211 -6.26 18.50 -5.56
C LEU A 211 -6.57 17.44 -4.48
N THR A 212 -6.24 16.20 -4.75
CA THR A 212 -6.19 15.13 -3.76
C THR A 212 -4.99 14.21 -3.99
N SER A 213 -4.56 13.52 -2.90
CA SER A 213 -3.47 12.55 -2.97
C SER A 213 -4.00 11.13 -3.02
N ALA A 214 -3.46 10.32 -3.92
CA ALA A 214 -3.71 8.88 -3.94
C ALA A 214 -2.58 8.05 -3.32
N ASN A 215 -1.67 8.63 -2.59
CA ASN A 215 -0.67 7.92 -1.81
C ASN A 215 -1.30 7.27 -0.56
N SER A 216 -0.55 6.44 0.14
CA SER A 216 -1.00 5.70 1.33
C SER A 216 -1.39 6.57 2.53
N ILE A 217 -1.16 7.88 2.44
CA ILE A 217 -1.65 8.86 3.42
C ILE A 217 -3.18 9.02 3.37
N ASN A 218 -3.82 8.79 2.23
CA ASN A 218 -5.27 8.88 2.10
C ASN A 218 -5.96 7.68 2.78
N VAL A 219 -6.98 7.95 3.60
CA VAL A 219 -7.73 6.90 4.33
C VAL A 219 -8.37 5.87 3.39
N ALA A 220 -8.80 6.29 2.20
CA ALA A 220 -9.37 5.39 1.19
C ALA A 220 -8.33 4.45 0.56
N ARG A 221 -7.03 4.73 0.73
CA ARG A 221 -5.94 3.90 0.25
C ARG A 221 -5.47 2.88 1.27
N PHE A 222 -5.30 3.26 2.54
CA PHE A 222 -4.74 2.34 3.52
C PHE A 222 -5.78 1.48 4.25
N LEU A 223 -6.97 2.01 4.60
CA LEU A 223 -7.99 1.23 5.31
C LEU A 223 -8.40 -0.06 4.59
N PRO A 224 -8.62 -0.07 3.26
CA PRO A 224 -8.95 -1.30 2.54
C PRO A 224 -7.87 -2.38 2.58
N GLN A 225 -6.64 -2.02 2.87
CA GLN A 225 -5.56 -3.00 3.02
C GLN A 225 -5.76 -3.89 4.25
N SER A 226 -6.62 -3.52 5.20
CA SER A 226 -7.01 -4.40 6.29
C SER A 226 -7.76 -5.66 5.81
N PHE A 227 -8.46 -5.59 4.69
CA PHE A 227 -9.31 -6.66 4.18
C PHE A 227 -8.57 -8.00 4.02
N TYR A 228 -7.41 -7.98 3.41
CA TYR A 228 -6.70 -9.22 3.14
C TYR A 228 -6.05 -9.85 4.38
N TYR A 229 -5.86 -9.11 5.46
CA TYR A 229 -5.44 -9.69 6.75
C TYR A 229 -6.54 -10.57 7.35
N PHE A 230 -7.79 -10.12 7.28
CA PHE A 230 -8.94 -10.93 7.72
C PHE A 230 -9.12 -12.17 6.84
N TYR A 231 -8.95 -12.02 5.53
CA TYR A 231 -9.04 -13.15 4.61
C TYR A 231 -7.89 -14.15 4.78
N ALA A 232 -6.69 -13.68 5.06
CA ALA A 232 -5.56 -14.55 5.40
C ALA A 232 -5.86 -15.36 6.67
N TYR A 233 -6.40 -14.71 7.70
CA TYR A 233 -6.82 -15.40 8.92
C TYR A 233 -7.91 -16.45 8.65
N ALA A 234 -8.89 -16.13 7.81
CA ALA A 234 -9.92 -17.09 7.41
C ALA A 234 -9.33 -18.34 6.73
N GLN A 235 -8.36 -18.13 5.85
CA GLN A 235 -7.66 -19.22 5.17
C GLN A 235 -6.82 -20.06 6.16
N LEU A 236 -6.11 -19.43 7.09
CA LEU A 236 -5.39 -20.14 8.17
C LEU A 236 -6.34 -20.97 9.03
N LYS A 237 -7.52 -20.42 9.34
CA LYS A 237 -8.53 -21.11 10.15
C LYS A 237 -9.04 -22.37 9.46
N LYS A 238 -9.28 -22.32 8.13
CA LYS A 238 -9.60 -23.51 7.32
C LYS A 238 -8.52 -24.60 7.40
N LEU A 239 -7.27 -24.20 7.52
CA LEU A 239 -6.13 -25.12 7.63
C LEU A 239 -5.85 -25.60 9.06
N GLY A 240 -6.60 -25.12 10.08
CA GLY A 240 -6.31 -25.37 11.48
C GLY A 240 -4.98 -24.75 11.96
N LYS A 241 -4.54 -23.66 11.34
CA LYS A 241 -3.26 -22.96 11.56
C LYS A 241 -3.40 -21.52 12.06
N ALA A 242 -4.61 -21.10 12.45
CA ALA A 242 -4.87 -19.72 12.86
C ALA A 242 -4.34 -19.37 14.25
N ASP A 243 -4.12 -20.37 15.11
CA ASP A 243 -3.59 -20.13 16.44
C ASP A 243 -2.14 -19.65 16.38
N ASN A 244 -1.84 -18.59 17.15
CA ASN A 244 -0.50 -17.99 17.20
C ASN A 244 0.03 -17.51 15.83
N ALA A 245 -0.84 -16.96 14.97
CA ALA A 245 -0.43 -16.40 13.68
C ALA A 245 0.45 -15.16 13.86
N VAL A 246 1.57 -15.14 13.15
CA VAL A 246 2.52 -14.02 13.08
C VAL A 246 2.55 -13.52 11.65
N PHE A 247 2.29 -12.22 11.46
CA PHE A 247 2.33 -11.61 10.14
C PHE A 247 3.60 -10.79 9.95
N CYS A 248 4.35 -11.09 8.90
CA CYS A 248 5.50 -10.30 8.49
C CYS A 248 5.15 -9.44 7.27
N VAL A 249 5.33 -8.14 7.40
CA VAL A 249 4.95 -7.15 6.39
C VAL A 249 6.18 -6.43 5.87
N PRO A 250 6.55 -6.65 4.60
CA PRO A 250 7.54 -5.79 3.93
C PRO A 250 7.03 -4.35 3.92
N SER A 251 7.79 -3.43 4.50
CA SER A 251 7.28 -2.11 4.86
C SER A 251 8.16 -0.98 4.32
N GLY A 252 7.57 -0.12 3.48
CA GLY A 252 8.15 1.13 3.01
C GLY A 252 7.49 2.34 3.69
N ASN A 253 6.32 2.76 3.22
CA ASN A 253 5.52 3.85 3.81
C ASN A 253 4.65 3.44 5.01
N PHE A 254 4.66 2.17 5.38
CA PHE A 254 3.95 1.60 6.54
C PHE A 254 2.41 1.63 6.46
N GLY A 255 1.83 1.95 5.32
CA GLY A 255 0.37 1.89 5.15
C GLY A 255 -0.18 0.48 5.31
N ASN A 256 0.51 -0.52 4.75
CA ASN A 256 0.10 -1.92 4.80
C ASN A 256 0.07 -2.46 6.23
N ILE A 257 1.19 -2.36 6.97
CA ILE A 257 1.23 -2.85 8.36
C ILE A 257 0.28 -2.08 9.27
N THR A 258 0.11 -0.77 9.06
CA THR A 258 -0.87 0.05 9.80
C THR A 258 -2.28 -0.50 9.64
N ALA A 259 -2.67 -0.89 8.42
CA ALA A 259 -3.97 -1.53 8.17
C ALA A 259 -4.10 -2.87 8.90
N GLY A 260 -3.03 -3.66 8.98
CA GLY A 260 -2.99 -4.89 9.78
C GLY A 260 -3.17 -4.64 11.27
N LEU A 261 -2.53 -3.59 11.81
CA LEU A 261 -2.69 -3.17 13.20
C LEU A 261 -4.12 -2.69 13.49
N PHE A 262 -4.77 -2.00 12.54
CA PHE A 262 -6.19 -1.67 12.64
C PHE A 262 -7.05 -2.94 12.71
N GLY A 263 -6.77 -3.93 11.87
CA GLY A 263 -7.42 -5.24 11.94
C GLY A 263 -7.32 -5.87 13.33
N LYS A 264 -6.13 -5.81 13.95
CA LYS A 264 -5.94 -6.29 15.31
C LYS A 264 -6.80 -5.52 16.33
N ARG A 265 -6.92 -4.20 16.21
CA ARG A 265 -7.85 -3.38 17.04
C ARG A 265 -9.32 -3.73 16.80
N MET A 266 -9.66 -4.24 15.62
CA MET A 266 -11.01 -4.72 15.29
C MET A 266 -11.31 -6.12 15.85
N GLY A 267 -10.35 -6.77 16.51
CA GLY A 267 -10.48 -8.08 17.11
C GLY A 267 -9.83 -9.22 16.30
N LEU A 268 -9.15 -8.92 15.19
CA LEU A 268 -8.44 -9.95 14.41
C LEU A 268 -7.36 -10.60 15.26
N PRO A 269 -7.41 -11.93 15.52
CA PRO A 269 -6.55 -12.59 16.49
C PRO A 269 -5.16 -12.91 15.93
N ILE A 270 -4.42 -11.88 15.57
CA ILE A 270 -3.01 -11.94 15.19
C ILE A 270 -2.17 -11.80 16.45
N LYS A 271 -1.23 -12.72 16.66
CA LYS A 271 -0.38 -12.72 17.85
C LYS A 271 0.56 -11.51 17.88
N ARG A 272 1.28 -11.28 16.80
CA ARG A 272 2.23 -10.18 16.63
C ARG A 272 2.55 -9.91 15.17
N PHE A 273 3.17 -8.77 14.92
CA PHE A 273 3.66 -8.37 13.61
C PHE A 273 5.19 -8.29 13.57
N ILE A 274 5.75 -8.52 12.40
CA ILE A 274 7.14 -8.20 12.08
C ILE A 274 7.13 -7.21 10.92
N ALA A 275 7.74 -6.04 11.11
CA ALA A 275 8.00 -5.12 10.01
C ALA A 275 9.37 -5.46 9.42
N SER A 276 9.41 -5.96 8.19
CA SER A 276 10.67 -6.21 7.49
C SER A 276 11.03 -5.04 6.58
N ASN A 277 12.29 -4.63 6.62
CA ASN A 277 12.85 -3.53 5.85
C ASN A 277 14.04 -3.99 5.01
N ASN A 278 14.38 -3.22 3.99
CA ASN A 278 15.69 -3.22 3.34
C ASN A 278 16.66 -2.31 4.13
N LYS A 279 17.73 -1.82 3.49
CA LYS A 279 18.70 -0.89 4.14
C LYS A 279 18.08 0.42 4.62
N ASN A 280 16.89 0.77 4.15
CA ASN A 280 16.13 1.93 4.65
C ASN A 280 15.37 1.50 5.92
N ASP A 281 16.08 1.41 7.01
CA ASP A 281 15.65 0.75 8.23
C ASP A 281 15.24 1.70 9.37
N ILE A 282 14.71 2.86 9.04
CA ILE A 282 14.35 3.94 9.99
C ILE A 282 13.47 3.42 11.11
N PHE A 283 12.43 2.63 10.78
CA PHE A 283 11.51 2.07 11.76
C PHE A 283 12.19 0.98 12.63
N TYR A 284 13.05 0.15 12.04
CA TYR A 284 13.83 -0.83 12.79
C TYR A 284 14.73 -0.18 13.84
N GLN A 285 15.40 0.92 13.48
CA GLN A 285 16.20 1.70 14.41
C GLN A 285 15.32 2.35 15.50
N TYR A 286 14.14 2.84 15.15
CA TYR A 286 13.17 3.34 16.10
C TYR A 286 12.74 2.26 17.12
N LEU A 287 12.45 1.04 16.66
CA LEU A 287 12.09 -0.06 17.57
C LEU A 287 13.21 -0.36 18.58
N LYS A 288 14.48 -0.24 18.17
CA LYS A 288 15.64 -0.46 19.06
C LYS A 288 15.90 0.69 20.01
N THR A 289 15.72 1.92 19.60
CA THR A 289 16.24 3.10 20.30
C THR A 289 15.16 3.99 20.91
N GLY A 290 13.90 3.85 20.45
CA GLY A 290 12.82 4.78 20.79
C GLY A 290 12.93 6.14 20.11
N LYS A 291 13.94 6.35 19.25
CA LYS A 291 14.15 7.60 18.51
C LYS A 291 13.83 7.41 17.03
N TYR A 292 12.93 8.24 16.52
CA TYR A 292 12.62 8.28 15.10
C TYR A 292 13.49 9.34 14.42
N THR A 293 14.36 8.88 13.50
CA THR A 293 15.32 9.75 12.82
C THR A 293 15.25 9.50 11.32
N PRO A 294 14.41 10.25 10.58
CA PRO A 294 14.36 10.18 9.12
C PRO A 294 15.74 10.43 8.49
N GLN A 295 16.00 9.74 7.39
CA GLN A 295 17.23 9.86 6.62
C GLN A 295 16.93 9.82 5.12
N PRO A 296 17.82 10.36 4.27
CA PRO A 296 17.70 10.17 2.83
C PRO A 296 17.64 8.68 2.49
N SER A 297 16.74 8.31 1.58
CA SER A 297 16.62 6.93 1.11
C SER A 297 17.83 6.51 0.27
N VAL A 298 18.18 5.24 0.36
CA VAL A 298 19.20 4.61 -0.49
C VAL A 298 18.53 3.59 -1.42
N ALA A 299 18.99 3.50 -2.66
CA ALA A 299 18.46 2.57 -3.64
C ALA A 299 18.81 1.12 -3.30
N THR A 300 17.82 0.23 -3.42
CA THR A 300 17.96 -1.22 -3.21
C THR A 300 17.22 -2.01 -4.29
N ILE A 301 17.44 -3.34 -4.32
CA ILE A 301 16.67 -4.23 -5.21
C ILE A 301 15.21 -4.41 -4.79
N ALA A 302 14.87 -4.06 -3.56
CA ALA A 302 13.48 -4.03 -3.05
C ALA A 302 12.98 -2.58 -3.01
N ASN A 303 12.90 -1.95 -4.17
CA ASN A 303 12.80 -0.49 -4.36
C ASN A 303 11.54 0.16 -3.77
N ALA A 304 10.44 -0.57 -3.63
CA ALA A 304 9.22 -0.04 -3.02
C ALA A 304 9.37 0.26 -1.52
N MET A 305 10.43 -0.25 -0.89
CA MET A 305 10.81 0.04 0.49
C MET A 305 11.96 1.07 0.62
N ASP A 306 12.38 1.70 -0.48
CA ASP A 306 13.39 2.77 -0.49
C ASP A 306 12.76 4.08 0.02
N VAL A 307 12.45 4.10 1.31
CA VAL A 307 11.74 5.19 1.98
C VAL A 307 12.52 5.61 3.22
N GLY A 308 12.97 6.86 3.23
CA GLY A 308 13.75 7.43 4.34
C GLY A 308 12.92 8.11 5.43
N ASP A 309 11.62 8.35 5.16
CA ASP A 309 10.67 8.93 6.10
C ASP A 309 9.27 8.32 5.90
N PRO A 310 8.99 7.16 6.51
CA PRO A 310 7.71 6.46 6.37
C PRO A 310 6.51 7.33 6.76
N SER A 311 5.67 7.70 5.81
CA SER A 311 4.55 8.64 6.02
C SER A 311 3.55 8.14 7.06
N ASN A 312 3.28 6.83 7.12
CA ASN A 312 2.32 6.25 8.07
C ASN A 312 2.90 5.98 9.46
N PHE A 313 4.16 6.33 9.72
CA PHE A 313 4.71 6.25 11.08
C PHE A 313 3.88 7.08 12.08
N ALA A 314 3.39 8.24 11.66
CA ALA A 314 2.50 9.07 12.46
C ALA A 314 1.22 8.33 12.88
N ARG A 315 0.64 7.50 12.01
CA ARG A 315 -0.52 6.66 12.34
C ARG A 315 -0.19 5.54 13.31
N VAL A 316 0.98 4.90 13.15
CA VAL A 316 1.44 3.89 14.10
C VAL A 316 1.61 4.50 15.48
N LEU A 317 2.28 5.64 15.58
CA LEU A 317 2.43 6.36 16.84
C LEU A 317 1.08 6.71 17.46
N ASP A 318 0.17 7.29 16.69
CA ASP A 318 -1.14 7.71 17.19
C ASP A 318 -1.97 6.52 17.70
N LEU A 319 -1.93 5.39 16.98
CA LEU A 319 -2.63 4.15 17.35
C LEU A 319 -2.20 3.60 18.72
N TYR A 320 -0.96 3.85 19.12
CA TYR A 320 -0.37 3.42 20.41
C TYR A 320 -0.21 4.57 21.40
N GLY A 321 -0.89 5.71 21.18
CA GLY A 321 -0.81 6.86 22.06
C GLY A 321 0.61 7.46 22.21
N GLY A 322 1.46 7.27 21.20
CA GLY A 322 2.86 7.73 21.21
C GLY A 322 3.81 6.85 22.02
N SER A 323 3.35 5.71 22.53
CA SER A 323 4.15 4.83 23.41
C SER A 323 5.01 3.84 22.59
N HIS A 324 6.32 4.07 22.60
CA HIS A 324 7.29 3.11 22.07
C HIS A 324 7.19 1.75 22.78
N GLU A 325 7.03 1.75 24.09
CA GLU A 325 6.91 0.51 24.88
C GLU A 325 5.72 -0.35 24.41
N GLU A 326 4.58 0.26 24.14
CA GLU A 326 3.40 -0.47 23.65
C GLU A 326 3.59 -0.99 22.22
N ILE A 327 4.27 -0.22 21.35
CA ILE A 327 4.56 -0.66 19.98
C ILE A 327 5.43 -1.92 19.98
N VAL A 328 6.53 -1.94 20.76
CA VAL A 328 7.46 -3.08 20.75
C VAL A 328 6.89 -4.35 21.38
N LYS A 329 5.78 -4.27 22.10
CA LYS A 329 5.04 -5.46 22.57
C LYS A 329 4.35 -6.22 21.44
N GLU A 330 3.94 -5.53 20.40
CA GLU A 330 3.15 -6.09 19.29
C GLU A 330 3.91 -6.13 17.96
N VAL A 331 4.89 -5.26 17.76
CA VAL A 331 5.65 -5.12 16.53
C VAL A 331 7.14 -5.29 16.78
N SER A 332 7.73 -6.26 16.14
CA SER A 332 9.20 -6.38 16.01
C SER A 332 9.65 -6.01 14.61
N GLY A 333 10.95 -5.89 14.38
CA GLY A 333 11.51 -5.51 13.10
C GLY A 333 12.65 -6.41 12.65
N ALA A 334 12.89 -6.39 11.34
CA ALA A 334 14.05 -7.01 10.70
C ALA A 334 14.51 -6.14 9.53
N THR A 335 15.80 -6.17 9.22
CA THR A 335 16.38 -5.41 8.11
C THR A 335 17.39 -6.26 7.36
N TYR A 336 17.42 -6.15 6.03
CA TYR A 336 18.23 -7.00 5.17
C TYR A 336 18.92 -6.21 4.06
N THR A 337 20.16 -6.63 3.75
CA THR A 337 20.93 -6.11 2.62
C THR A 337 20.46 -6.72 1.31
N ASP A 338 20.87 -6.14 0.18
CA ASP A 338 20.61 -6.69 -1.16
C ASP A 338 21.18 -8.09 -1.33
N GLU A 339 22.34 -8.36 -0.73
CA GLU A 339 22.97 -9.68 -0.73
C GLU A 339 22.10 -10.71 0.02
N GLU A 340 21.64 -10.37 1.21
CA GLU A 340 20.79 -11.24 2.02
C GLU A 340 19.43 -11.49 1.37
N ILE A 341 18.87 -10.47 0.71
CA ILE A 341 17.63 -10.60 -0.07
C ILE A 341 17.85 -11.56 -1.24
N SER A 342 18.93 -11.37 -2.00
CA SER A 342 19.27 -12.22 -3.14
C SER A 342 19.52 -13.68 -2.74
N GLU A 343 20.28 -13.91 -1.67
CA GLU A 343 20.47 -15.25 -1.09
C GLU A 343 19.14 -15.92 -0.72
N THR A 344 18.22 -15.17 -0.16
CA THR A 344 16.91 -15.68 0.24
C THR A 344 16.07 -16.08 -0.96
N VAL A 345 15.97 -15.23 -1.99
CA VAL A 345 15.28 -15.54 -3.24
C VAL A 345 15.82 -16.82 -3.86
N GLN A 346 17.16 -16.90 -3.98
CA GLN A 346 17.83 -18.05 -4.58
C GLN A 346 17.61 -19.33 -3.77
N TRP A 347 17.77 -19.25 -2.46
CA TRP A 347 17.62 -20.42 -1.58
C TRP A 347 16.18 -20.98 -1.61
N VAL A 348 15.17 -20.11 -1.50
CA VAL A 348 13.75 -20.53 -1.54
C VAL A 348 13.40 -21.15 -2.88
N TYR A 349 13.83 -20.51 -3.99
CA TYR A 349 13.58 -21.02 -5.32
C TYR A 349 14.21 -22.40 -5.54
N ASN A 350 15.48 -22.58 -5.17
CA ASN A 350 16.18 -23.84 -5.31
C ASN A 350 15.54 -24.97 -4.46
N LYS A 351 15.06 -24.62 -3.27
CA LYS A 351 14.48 -25.59 -2.33
C LYS A 351 13.03 -25.98 -2.66
N THR A 352 12.23 -25.01 -3.07
CA THR A 352 10.77 -25.17 -3.13
C THR A 352 10.16 -24.90 -4.51
N HIS A 353 10.93 -24.36 -5.44
CA HIS A 353 10.48 -23.79 -6.71
C HIS A 353 9.48 -22.62 -6.56
N TYR A 354 9.31 -22.08 -5.32
CA TYR A 354 8.54 -20.86 -5.11
C TYR A 354 9.41 -19.66 -5.38
N LEU A 355 8.99 -18.81 -6.30
CA LEU A 355 9.71 -17.61 -6.69
C LEU A 355 9.21 -16.42 -5.87
N LEU A 356 10.09 -15.87 -5.04
CA LEU A 356 9.85 -14.66 -4.28
C LEU A 356 10.19 -13.41 -5.09
N ASP A 357 9.44 -12.35 -4.90
CA ASP A 357 9.92 -11.02 -5.23
C ASP A 357 10.90 -10.52 -4.15
N PRO A 358 11.74 -9.50 -4.42
CA PRO A 358 12.70 -9.01 -3.43
C PRO A 358 12.09 -8.54 -2.10
N HIS A 359 10.88 -7.98 -2.15
CA HIS A 359 10.17 -7.50 -0.94
C HIS A 359 9.67 -8.68 -0.09
N GLY A 360 9.02 -9.65 -0.72
CA GLY A 360 8.56 -10.87 -0.04
C GLY A 360 9.72 -11.69 0.52
N ALA A 361 10.89 -11.63 -0.10
CA ALA A 361 12.09 -12.28 0.43
C ALA A 361 12.50 -11.72 1.80
N CYS A 362 12.37 -10.41 2.03
CA CYS A 362 12.55 -9.83 3.37
C CYS A 362 11.55 -10.41 4.37
N GLY A 363 10.30 -10.58 3.96
CA GLY A 363 9.25 -11.16 4.81
C GLY A 363 9.49 -12.62 5.15
N TYR A 364 9.82 -13.43 4.14
CA TYR A 364 10.14 -14.84 4.33
C TYR A 364 11.35 -15.03 5.26
N ARG A 365 12.45 -14.31 5.02
CA ARG A 365 13.65 -14.40 5.83
C ARG A 365 13.39 -14.01 7.28
N ALA A 366 12.66 -12.94 7.52
CA ALA A 366 12.32 -12.51 8.86
C ALA A 366 11.51 -13.58 9.62
N LEU A 367 10.57 -14.24 8.96
CA LEU A 367 9.84 -15.36 9.57
C LEU A 367 10.74 -16.56 9.83
N SER A 368 11.62 -16.92 8.89
CA SER A 368 12.54 -18.05 9.06
C SER A 368 13.50 -17.88 10.25
N GLU A 369 13.88 -16.61 10.54
CA GLU A 369 14.79 -16.27 11.64
C GLU A 369 14.08 -16.04 12.99
N HIS A 370 12.81 -15.62 12.98
CA HIS A 370 12.15 -15.10 14.20
C HIS A 370 10.88 -15.83 14.62
N LEU A 371 10.39 -16.83 13.87
CA LEU A 371 9.29 -17.68 14.32
C LEU A 371 9.72 -18.51 15.54
N LYS A 372 8.81 -18.59 16.51
CA LYS A 372 8.97 -19.43 17.69
C LYS A 372 8.22 -20.75 17.51
N PRO A 373 8.59 -21.79 18.26
CA PRO A 373 7.85 -23.06 18.24
C PRO A 373 6.35 -22.83 18.51
N GLY A 374 5.49 -23.47 17.70
CA GLY A 374 4.04 -23.33 17.78
C GLY A 374 3.45 -22.09 17.12
N GLU A 375 4.25 -21.22 16.52
CA GLU A 375 3.79 -20.10 15.71
C GLU A 375 3.64 -20.49 14.25
N THR A 376 2.64 -19.92 13.58
CA THR A 376 2.47 -19.97 12.12
C THR A 376 2.77 -18.59 11.54
N GLY A 377 3.66 -18.54 10.57
CA GLY A 377 4.08 -17.29 9.91
C GLY A 377 3.37 -17.08 8.59
N VAL A 378 2.94 -15.83 8.36
CA VAL A 378 2.44 -15.36 7.07
C VAL A 378 3.26 -14.14 6.68
N PHE A 379 3.96 -14.20 5.55
CA PHE A 379 4.54 -13.01 4.95
C PHE A 379 3.68 -12.54 3.77
N LEU A 380 3.70 -11.23 3.54
CA LEU A 380 2.96 -10.64 2.43
C LEU A 380 3.85 -10.60 1.19
N GLU A 381 3.45 -11.33 0.15
CA GLU A 381 4.06 -11.26 -1.18
C GLU A 381 3.39 -10.13 -1.95
N THR A 382 4.03 -8.96 -1.93
CA THR A 382 3.40 -7.68 -2.26
C THR A 382 3.36 -7.36 -3.74
N ALA A 383 4.16 -8.05 -4.55
CA ALA A 383 4.19 -7.91 -6.01
C ALA A 383 4.58 -9.23 -6.68
N HIS A 384 4.13 -9.43 -7.92
CA HIS A 384 4.57 -10.56 -8.71
C HIS A 384 6.05 -10.43 -9.06
N PRO A 385 6.87 -11.50 -8.93
CA PRO A 385 8.31 -11.45 -9.20
C PRO A 385 8.68 -10.91 -10.59
N ALA A 386 7.86 -11.16 -11.60
CA ALA A 386 8.06 -10.66 -12.96
C ALA A 386 8.08 -9.13 -13.07
N LYS A 387 7.60 -8.40 -12.08
CA LYS A 387 7.71 -6.93 -12.03
C LYS A 387 9.16 -6.47 -11.77
N PHE A 388 10.00 -7.35 -11.29
CA PHE A 388 11.43 -7.17 -11.01
C PHE A 388 12.26 -8.15 -11.84
N LEU A 389 11.87 -8.35 -13.10
CA LEU A 389 12.33 -9.41 -13.99
C LEU A 389 13.87 -9.51 -14.07
N GLU A 390 14.51 -8.40 -14.37
CA GLU A 390 15.97 -8.35 -14.52
C GLU A 390 16.70 -8.79 -13.24
N THR A 391 16.25 -8.28 -12.09
CA THR A 391 16.83 -8.63 -10.79
C THR A 391 16.60 -10.10 -10.45
N VAL A 392 15.39 -10.59 -10.62
CA VAL A 392 15.01 -11.97 -10.26
C VAL A 392 15.71 -12.97 -11.17
N GLU A 393 15.71 -12.78 -12.50
CA GLU A 393 16.42 -13.65 -13.45
C GLU A 393 17.93 -13.70 -13.17
N ARG A 394 18.53 -12.57 -12.84
CA ARG A 394 19.96 -12.52 -12.45
C ARG A 394 20.22 -13.36 -11.20
N ILE A 395 19.35 -13.30 -10.20
CA ILE A 395 19.50 -14.03 -8.94
C ILE A 395 19.36 -15.54 -9.15
N ILE A 396 18.29 -15.99 -9.85
CA ILE A 396 18.02 -17.43 -9.99
C ILE A 396 18.79 -18.07 -11.17
N GLY A 397 19.30 -17.27 -12.09
CA GLY A 397 20.03 -17.76 -13.28
C GLY A 397 19.15 -18.38 -14.37
N GLU A 398 17.82 -18.17 -14.29
CA GLU A 398 16.85 -18.71 -15.23
C GLU A 398 15.91 -17.61 -15.74
N LYS A 399 15.27 -17.87 -16.90
CA LYS A 399 14.24 -16.98 -17.43
C LYS A 399 12.93 -17.13 -16.66
N VAL A 400 12.26 -16.01 -16.42
CA VAL A 400 10.96 -15.94 -15.77
C VAL A 400 9.88 -15.56 -16.77
N ASP A 401 8.81 -16.33 -16.80
CA ASP A 401 7.66 -16.02 -17.65
C ASP A 401 6.95 -14.76 -17.17
N ILE A 402 6.69 -13.86 -18.13
CA ILE A 402 5.92 -12.65 -17.88
C ILE A 402 4.42 -13.00 -17.97
N PRO A 403 3.64 -12.82 -16.90
CA PRO A 403 2.20 -13.06 -16.94
C PRO A 403 1.50 -12.24 -18.03
N ALA A 404 0.47 -12.81 -18.64
CA ALA A 404 -0.27 -12.19 -19.75
C ALA A 404 -0.76 -10.77 -19.43
N LYS A 405 -1.18 -10.52 -18.19
CA LYS A 405 -1.57 -9.17 -17.73
C LYS A 405 -0.44 -8.14 -17.84
N LEU A 406 0.80 -8.54 -17.59
CA LEU A 406 1.96 -7.65 -17.74
C LEU A 406 2.41 -7.53 -19.19
N GLN A 407 2.34 -8.60 -19.98
CA GLN A 407 2.67 -8.57 -21.41
C GLN A 407 1.86 -7.52 -22.16
N ALA A 408 0.59 -7.36 -21.83
CA ALA A 408 -0.29 -6.36 -22.44
C ALA A 408 0.24 -4.93 -22.29
N PHE A 409 0.85 -4.59 -21.16
CA PHE A 409 1.47 -3.27 -20.94
C PHE A 409 2.77 -3.10 -21.74
N MET A 410 3.55 -4.16 -21.92
CA MET A 410 4.84 -4.10 -22.62
C MET A 410 4.72 -3.73 -24.09
N HIS A 411 3.58 -4.01 -24.73
CA HIS A 411 3.30 -3.64 -26.11
C HIS A 411 2.83 -2.19 -26.28
N GLY A 412 2.52 -1.48 -25.20
CA GLY A 412 2.08 -0.10 -25.23
C GLY A 412 3.22 0.89 -25.53
N GLU A 413 2.87 2.03 -26.09
CA GLU A 413 3.80 3.14 -26.32
C GLU A 413 3.93 3.99 -25.05
N LYS A 414 5.16 4.19 -24.58
CA LYS A 414 5.46 5.09 -23.46
C LYS A 414 5.12 6.53 -23.84
N LYS A 415 4.22 7.16 -23.06
CA LYS A 415 3.87 8.58 -23.15
C LYS A 415 4.11 9.22 -21.80
N THR A 416 4.99 10.21 -21.76
CA THR A 416 5.37 10.89 -20.51
C THR A 416 5.73 12.34 -20.79
N VAL A 417 5.52 13.20 -19.78
CA VAL A 417 5.96 14.57 -19.76
C VAL A 417 7.21 14.67 -18.90
N LEU A 418 8.29 15.19 -19.47
CA LEU A 418 9.54 15.41 -18.73
C LEU A 418 9.36 16.57 -17.75
N MET A 419 9.76 16.38 -16.51
CA MET A 419 9.63 17.35 -15.44
C MET A 419 10.94 17.47 -14.66
N THR A 420 11.31 18.70 -14.31
CA THR A 420 12.39 18.91 -13.36
C THR A 420 11.88 18.75 -11.93
N LYS A 421 12.77 18.63 -10.96
CA LYS A 421 12.41 18.63 -9.54
C LYS A 421 12.10 20.02 -8.96
N ASP A 422 12.07 21.05 -9.82
CA ASP A 422 11.72 22.41 -9.42
C ASP A 422 10.20 22.56 -9.29
N PHE A 423 9.74 22.99 -8.12
CA PHE A 423 8.31 23.18 -7.86
C PHE A 423 7.68 24.27 -8.74
N ALA A 424 8.42 25.34 -9.07
CA ALA A 424 7.88 26.40 -9.92
C ALA A 424 7.48 25.87 -11.32
N ALA A 425 8.32 25.01 -11.90
CA ALA A 425 8.03 24.35 -13.18
C ALA A 425 6.81 23.42 -13.08
N PHE A 426 6.71 22.63 -12.02
CA PHE A 426 5.57 21.74 -11.77
C PHE A 426 4.27 22.53 -11.55
N LYS A 427 4.31 23.57 -10.74
CA LYS A 427 3.18 24.46 -10.51
C LYS A 427 2.70 25.10 -11.83
N GLN A 428 3.63 25.65 -12.61
CA GLN A 428 3.29 26.23 -13.91
C GLN A 428 2.62 25.23 -14.86
N TYR A 429 3.12 23.98 -14.86
CA TYR A 429 2.51 22.89 -15.65
C TYR A 429 1.05 22.66 -15.21
N LEU A 430 0.82 22.47 -13.91
CA LEU A 430 -0.53 22.22 -13.37
C LEU A 430 -1.50 23.40 -13.57
N MET A 431 -1.01 24.64 -13.57
CA MET A 431 -1.84 25.83 -13.80
C MET A 431 -2.28 25.97 -15.28
N ASN A 432 -1.61 25.29 -16.20
CA ASN A 432 -1.87 25.40 -17.66
C ASN A 432 -2.66 24.20 -18.23
N VAL A 433 -3.00 23.21 -17.44
CA VAL A 433 -3.82 22.05 -17.81
C VAL A 433 -5.21 22.12 -17.17
#